data_d17d25676e5cce0a3d6980c8bffeb15b
#
_entry.id   d17d25676e5cce0a3d6980c8bffeb15b
#
_cell.length_a   1.000
_cell.length_b   1.000
_cell.length_c   1.000
_cell.angle_alpha   90.00
_cell.angle_beta   90.00
_cell.angle_gamma   90.00
#
_symmetry.space_group_name_H-M   'P 1'
#
loop_
_entity.id
_entity.type
_entity.pdbx_description
1 polymer ?
#
loop_
_entity_poly.entity_id
_entity_poly.type
_entity_poly.pdbx_seq_one_letter_code
_entity_poly.pdbx_strand_id
1 'polypeptide(L)'
;MGISFAITAYNEHEELNRLLSQIIKILKPEDEIVIQLDSKATIEVISLVDEFLVKNKKEYNIKRCISDLNKDFASFKNNLKSYCAKDWVFQIDADETLSETFARVIHEVLENNENVDLIAIPRVNIVKGLEQKDIIEWRWQLNEQGWVNWPDNQHRIFRNKPEIKWVNKVHEQIVGWTTYAELPADDDSYALYHIKDIDRQRQQNLFYSTI
;
A
#
# COMPACT_ATOMS: atom_id res chain seq x y z
N MET A 1 -5.89 20.06 3.10
CA MET A 1 -5.92 18.99 2.07
C MET A 1 -5.67 17.68 2.78
N GLY A 2 -6.64 16.74 2.76
CA GLY A 2 -6.59 15.52 3.56
C GLY A 2 -6.20 14.28 2.75
N ILE A 3 -5.70 13.26 3.46
CA ILE A 3 -5.31 11.96 2.92
C ILE A 3 -6.27 10.89 3.43
N SER A 4 -6.77 10.03 2.53
CA SER A 4 -7.33 8.74 2.87
C SER A 4 -6.20 7.70 2.80
N PHE A 5 -5.67 7.28 3.95
CA PHE A 5 -4.78 6.12 4.04
C PHE A 5 -5.63 4.87 3.83
N ALA A 6 -5.59 4.33 2.61
CA ALA A 6 -6.44 3.25 2.15
C ALA A 6 -5.66 1.92 2.18
N ILE A 7 -6.02 1.02 3.10
CA ILE A 7 -5.26 -0.19 3.40
C ILE A 7 -6.08 -1.43 3.07
N THR A 8 -5.47 -2.36 2.32
CA THR A 8 -6.02 -3.70 2.09
C THR A 8 -5.33 -4.72 2.98
N ALA A 9 -6.08 -5.63 3.62
CA ALA A 9 -5.51 -6.65 4.50
C ALA A 9 -6.26 -8.00 4.42
N TYR A 10 -5.50 -9.09 4.59
CA TYR A 10 -5.99 -10.46 4.53
C TYR A 10 -5.44 -11.31 5.69
N ASN A 11 -4.13 -11.57 5.75
CA ASN A 11 -3.47 -12.42 6.74
C ASN A 11 -2.16 -11.79 7.30
N GLU A 12 -1.96 -10.50 7.09
CA GLU A 12 -0.76 -9.73 7.43
C GLU A 12 -0.85 -9.12 8.83
N HIS A 13 -1.14 -9.91 9.85
CA HIS A 13 -1.39 -9.42 11.22
C HIS A 13 -0.25 -8.56 11.79
N GLU A 14 1.00 -9.07 11.74
CA GLU A 14 2.14 -8.34 12.31
C GLU A 14 2.52 -7.11 11.46
N GLU A 15 2.49 -7.27 10.14
CA GLU A 15 2.80 -6.21 9.19
C GLU A 15 1.77 -5.09 9.30
N LEU A 16 0.48 -5.43 9.30
CA LEU A 16 -0.60 -4.47 9.46
C LEU A 16 -0.50 -3.71 10.79
N ASN A 17 -0.14 -4.40 11.88
CA ASN A 17 0.05 -3.74 13.17
C ASN A 17 1.19 -2.69 13.13
N ARG A 18 2.29 -3.02 12.46
CA ARG A 18 3.40 -2.08 12.24
C ARG A 18 2.96 -0.87 11.41
N LEU A 19 2.27 -1.11 10.29
CA LEU A 19 1.77 -0.06 9.40
C LEU A 19 0.79 0.87 10.14
N LEU A 20 -0.20 0.33 10.82
CA LEU A 20 -1.19 1.11 11.58
C LEU A 20 -0.52 1.93 12.71
N SER A 21 0.48 1.34 13.39
CA SER A 21 1.26 2.03 14.42
C SER A 21 2.12 3.16 13.87
N GLN A 22 2.50 3.10 12.60
CA GLN A 22 3.22 4.18 11.91
C GLN A 22 2.26 5.28 11.46
N ILE A 23 1.17 4.92 10.78
CA ILE A 23 0.22 5.89 10.21
C ILE A 23 -0.44 6.73 11.31
N ILE A 24 -0.83 6.13 12.44
CA ILE A 24 -1.49 6.85 13.52
C ILE A 24 -0.64 8.00 14.09
N LYS A 25 0.70 7.91 14.00
CA LYS A 25 1.63 8.93 14.49
C LYS A 25 1.75 10.15 13.57
N ILE A 26 1.40 9.98 12.29
CA ILE A 26 1.52 11.02 11.26
C ILE A 26 0.15 11.56 10.82
N LEU A 27 -0.93 10.97 11.32
CA LEU A 27 -2.29 11.32 10.94
C LEU A 27 -2.63 12.74 11.43
N LYS A 28 -3.11 13.59 10.53
CA LYS A 28 -3.62 14.92 10.84
C LYS A 28 -5.15 14.89 11.01
N PRO A 29 -5.77 15.91 11.65
CA PRO A 29 -7.22 15.94 11.84
C PRO A 29 -8.05 15.89 10.55
N GLU A 30 -7.49 16.38 9.43
CA GLU A 30 -8.12 16.34 8.12
C GLU A 30 -8.04 14.99 7.41
N ASP A 31 -7.19 14.06 7.89
CA ASP A 31 -6.98 12.74 7.28
C ASP A 31 -8.04 11.72 7.71
N GLU A 32 -7.95 10.54 7.13
CA GLU A 32 -8.67 9.35 7.55
C GLU A 32 -7.89 8.08 7.27
N ILE A 33 -8.20 7.01 7.98
CA ILE A 33 -7.76 5.65 7.69
C ILE A 33 -8.97 4.84 7.23
N VAL A 34 -8.86 4.18 6.08
CA VAL A 34 -9.88 3.26 5.58
C VAL A 34 -9.24 1.88 5.41
N ILE A 35 -9.70 0.90 6.20
CA ILE A 35 -9.17 -0.46 6.18
C ILE A 35 -10.20 -1.38 5.52
N GLN A 36 -9.82 -2.02 4.43
CA GLN A 36 -10.63 -3.05 3.79
C GLN A 36 -10.07 -4.42 4.10
N LEU A 37 -10.88 -5.25 4.74
CA LEU A 37 -10.57 -6.64 4.97
C LEU A 37 -11.12 -7.49 3.82
N ASP A 38 -10.34 -8.48 3.36
CA ASP A 38 -10.91 -9.56 2.57
C ASP A 38 -11.96 -10.31 3.41
N SER A 39 -13.03 -10.80 2.78
CA SER A 39 -14.08 -11.58 3.45
C SER A 39 -13.55 -12.87 4.11
N LYS A 40 -12.38 -13.33 3.70
CA LYS A 40 -11.66 -14.50 4.21
C LYS A 40 -10.45 -14.11 5.08
N ALA A 41 -10.38 -12.86 5.54
CA ALA A 41 -9.29 -12.41 6.40
C ALA A 41 -9.19 -13.28 7.66
N THR A 42 -7.97 -13.47 8.15
CA THR A 42 -7.74 -14.28 9.35
C THR A 42 -8.32 -13.63 10.60
N ILE A 43 -8.64 -14.43 11.59
CA ILE A 43 -9.25 -13.93 12.84
C ILE A 43 -8.31 -12.96 13.56
N GLU A 44 -7.00 -13.17 13.46
CA GLU A 44 -5.98 -12.31 14.05
C GLU A 44 -6.02 -10.91 13.43
N VAL A 45 -6.14 -10.82 12.09
CA VAL A 45 -6.26 -9.54 11.37
C VAL A 45 -7.57 -8.85 11.71
N ILE A 46 -8.68 -9.58 11.75
CA ILE A 46 -10.00 -9.04 12.13
C ILE A 46 -9.94 -8.47 13.55
N SER A 47 -9.41 -9.23 14.52
CA SER A 47 -9.30 -8.81 15.92
C SER A 47 -8.42 -7.58 16.07
N LEU A 48 -7.26 -7.54 15.39
CA LEU A 48 -6.36 -6.39 15.39
C LEU A 48 -7.08 -5.11 14.91
N VAL A 49 -7.81 -5.21 13.81
CA VAL A 49 -8.52 -4.04 13.24
C VAL A 49 -9.65 -3.59 14.17
N ASP A 50 -10.39 -4.52 14.78
CA ASP A 50 -11.45 -4.20 15.73
C ASP A 50 -10.90 -3.51 16.99
N GLU A 51 -9.80 -4.00 17.55
CA GLU A 51 -9.12 -3.38 18.69
C GLU A 51 -8.58 -1.99 18.33
N PHE A 52 -7.96 -1.85 17.14
CA PHE A 52 -7.47 -0.57 16.65
C PHE A 52 -8.59 0.46 16.49
N LEU A 53 -9.73 0.06 15.94
CA LEU A 53 -10.93 0.91 15.82
C LEU A 53 -11.45 1.33 17.20
N VAL A 54 -11.64 0.39 18.12
CA VAL A 54 -12.15 0.67 19.47
C VAL A 54 -11.26 1.67 20.18
N LYS A 55 -9.94 1.51 20.07
CA LYS A 55 -8.95 2.38 20.73
C LYS A 55 -8.92 3.80 20.16
N ASN A 56 -9.03 3.95 18.85
CA ASN A 56 -8.64 5.19 18.16
C ASN A 56 -9.82 5.98 17.55
N LYS A 57 -11.01 5.38 17.32
CA LYS A 57 -12.14 6.01 16.59
C LYS A 57 -12.73 7.25 17.26
N LYS A 58 -12.41 7.50 18.54
CA LYS A 58 -12.89 8.71 19.24
C LYS A 58 -12.06 9.94 18.88
N GLU A 59 -10.81 9.71 18.48
CA GLU A 59 -9.83 10.76 18.21
C GLU A 59 -9.62 10.97 16.70
N TYR A 60 -9.70 9.87 15.93
CA TYR A 60 -9.40 9.85 14.52
C TYR A 60 -10.56 9.32 13.68
N ASN A 61 -10.63 9.78 12.42
CA ASN A 61 -11.59 9.25 11.44
C ASN A 61 -11.06 7.94 10.86
N ILE A 62 -11.53 6.82 11.43
CA ILE A 62 -11.12 5.47 11.02
C ILE A 62 -12.35 4.67 10.62
N LYS A 63 -12.31 4.05 9.44
CA LYS A 63 -13.38 3.23 8.88
C LYS A 63 -12.88 1.83 8.56
N ARG A 64 -13.78 0.86 8.65
CA ARG A 64 -13.55 -0.51 8.16
C ARG A 64 -14.63 -0.88 7.18
N CYS A 65 -14.25 -1.54 6.08
CA CYS A 65 -15.16 -2.22 5.17
C CYS A 65 -14.68 -3.66 4.91
N ILE A 66 -15.56 -4.49 4.37
CA ILE A 66 -15.27 -5.89 4.02
C ILE A 66 -15.70 -6.10 2.57
N SER A 67 -14.85 -6.76 1.80
CA SER A 67 -15.15 -7.16 0.43
C SER A 67 -14.51 -8.51 0.13
N ASP A 68 -14.97 -9.22 -0.87
CA ASP A 68 -14.31 -10.45 -1.36
C ASP A 68 -13.34 -10.07 -2.49
N LEU A 69 -12.08 -10.48 -2.38
CA LEU A 69 -11.09 -10.27 -3.43
C LEU A 69 -11.50 -10.95 -4.74
N ASN A 70 -12.09 -12.15 -4.66
CA ASN A 70 -12.59 -12.93 -5.80
C ASN A 70 -11.64 -12.94 -7.02
N LYS A 71 -10.33 -12.99 -6.78
CA LYS A 71 -9.27 -12.93 -7.81
C LYS A 71 -9.33 -11.68 -8.71
N ASP A 72 -9.87 -10.57 -8.22
CA ASP A 72 -9.98 -9.29 -8.93
C ASP A 72 -9.47 -8.15 -8.04
N PHE A 73 -8.16 -7.91 -8.10
CA PHE A 73 -7.51 -6.87 -7.31
C PHE A 73 -7.99 -5.46 -7.66
N ALA A 74 -8.29 -5.20 -8.94
CA ALA A 74 -8.77 -3.88 -9.35
C ALA A 74 -10.15 -3.58 -8.73
N SER A 75 -11.09 -4.52 -8.83
CA SER A 75 -12.42 -4.36 -8.20
C SER A 75 -12.30 -4.23 -6.69
N PHE A 76 -11.41 -5.01 -6.06
CA PHE A 76 -11.16 -4.96 -4.62
C PHE A 76 -10.61 -3.60 -4.18
N LYS A 77 -9.61 -3.04 -4.88
CA LYS A 77 -9.03 -1.72 -4.61
C LYS A 77 -10.01 -0.57 -4.94
N ASN A 78 -10.82 -0.70 -6.00
CA ASN A 78 -11.86 0.28 -6.30
C ASN A 78 -12.97 0.29 -5.25
N ASN A 79 -13.34 -0.87 -4.69
CA ASN A 79 -14.26 -0.91 -3.56
C ASN A 79 -13.69 -0.14 -2.37
N LEU A 80 -12.42 -0.37 -1.99
CA LEU A 80 -11.76 0.40 -0.93
C LEU A 80 -11.78 1.90 -1.21
N LYS A 81 -11.40 2.30 -2.44
CA LYS A 81 -11.44 3.71 -2.87
C LYS A 81 -12.82 4.35 -2.67
N SER A 82 -13.91 3.61 -2.90
CA SER A 82 -15.28 4.14 -2.75
C SER A 82 -15.64 4.58 -1.33
N TYR A 83 -14.91 4.12 -0.32
CA TYR A 83 -15.04 4.54 1.08
C TYR A 83 -14.13 5.71 1.45
N CYS A 84 -13.20 6.09 0.58
CA CYS A 84 -12.29 7.21 0.77
C CYS A 84 -13.01 8.54 0.50
N ALA A 85 -12.85 9.51 1.42
CA ALA A 85 -13.56 10.78 1.36
C ALA A 85 -12.63 12.01 1.26
N LYS A 86 -11.31 11.81 1.28
CA LYS A 86 -10.33 12.91 1.26
C LYS A 86 -9.86 13.22 -0.16
N ASP A 87 -9.13 14.33 -0.32
CA ASP A 87 -8.64 14.81 -1.63
C ASP A 87 -7.66 13.84 -2.28
N TRP A 88 -6.85 13.18 -1.45
CA TRP A 88 -5.87 12.20 -1.85
C TRP A 88 -6.22 10.81 -1.32
N VAL A 89 -5.98 9.80 -2.13
CA VAL A 89 -5.96 8.40 -1.71
C VAL A 89 -4.52 7.93 -1.71
N PHE A 90 -4.05 7.44 -0.57
CA PHE A 90 -2.79 6.72 -0.47
C PHE A 90 -3.09 5.24 -0.24
N GLN A 91 -3.04 4.47 -1.33
CA GLN A 91 -3.25 3.02 -1.31
C GLN A 91 -1.97 2.32 -0.82
N ILE A 92 -2.08 1.61 0.29
CA ILE A 92 -0.97 0.89 0.92
C ILE A 92 -1.41 -0.56 1.14
N ASP A 93 -0.57 -1.52 0.78
CA ASP A 93 -0.82 -2.93 1.12
C ASP A 93 -0.37 -3.19 2.57
N ALA A 94 -1.04 -4.10 3.28
CA ALA A 94 -0.81 -4.29 4.72
C ALA A 94 0.64 -4.69 5.09
N ASP A 95 1.39 -5.25 4.12
CA ASP A 95 2.79 -5.65 4.28
C ASP A 95 3.80 -4.58 3.82
N GLU A 96 3.33 -3.36 3.57
CA GLU A 96 4.18 -2.21 3.26
C GLU A 96 4.27 -1.26 4.48
N THR A 97 5.40 -0.55 4.60
CA THR A 97 5.59 0.55 5.55
C THR A 97 6.32 1.69 4.88
N LEU A 98 6.12 2.92 5.34
CA LEU A 98 6.82 4.09 4.84
C LEU A 98 8.24 4.15 5.43
N SER A 99 9.22 4.69 4.70
CA SER A 99 10.47 5.12 5.31
C SER A 99 10.18 6.18 6.39
N GLU A 100 11.06 6.33 7.37
CA GLU A 100 10.87 7.33 8.44
C GLU A 100 10.83 8.76 7.89
N THR A 101 11.64 9.05 6.87
CA THR A 101 11.66 10.36 6.21
C THR A 101 10.34 10.60 5.48
N PHE A 102 9.90 9.66 4.65
CA PHE A 102 8.65 9.80 3.92
C PHE A 102 7.44 9.96 4.85
N ALA A 103 7.37 9.17 5.92
CA ALA A 103 6.32 9.30 6.93
C ALA A 103 6.24 10.70 7.53
N ARG A 104 7.38 11.37 7.75
CA ARG A 104 7.41 12.74 8.30
C ARG A 104 6.97 13.81 7.30
N VAL A 105 7.27 13.62 6.01
CA VAL A 105 7.10 14.68 5.00
C VAL A 105 5.94 14.43 4.03
N ILE A 106 5.15 13.37 4.20
CA ILE A 106 4.09 12.98 3.25
C ILE A 106 3.13 14.15 2.94
N HIS A 107 2.74 14.93 3.93
CA HIS A 107 1.83 16.06 3.72
C HIS A 107 2.50 17.18 2.92
N GLU A 108 3.77 17.47 3.19
CA GLU A 108 4.56 18.44 2.42
C GLU A 108 4.74 17.98 0.96
N VAL A 109 4.98 16.68 0.76
CA VAL A 109 5.04 16.09 -0.59
C VAL A 109 3.75 16.36 -1.36
N LEU A 110 2.57 16.17 -0.73
CA LEU A 110 1.29 16.42 -1.38
C LEU A 110 1.01 17.91 -1.62
N GLU A 111 1.41 18.78 -0.69
CA GLU A 111 1.31 20.23 -0.85
C GLU A 111 2.17 20.73 -2.02
N ASN A 112 3.39 20.20 -2.17
CA ASN A 112 4.28 20.54 -3.29
C ASN A 112 3.82 19.95 -4.64
N ASN A 113 2.90 19.01 -4.64
CA ASN A 113 2.35 18.35 -5.82
C ASN A 113 0.84 18.57 -5.99
N GLU A 114 0.32 19.73 -5.57
CA GLU A 114 -1.12 20.02 -5.62
C GLU A 114 -1.76 19.95 -7.02
N ASN A 115 -0.97 20.12 -8.09
CA ASN A 115 -1.41 20.08 -9.47
C ASN A 115 -1.22 18.71 -10.14
N VAL A 116 -0.83 17.67 -9.37
CA VAL A 116 -0.57 16.32 -9.86
C VAL A 116 -1.76 15.41 -9.55
N ASP A 117 -2.07 14.51 -10.46
CA ASP A 117 -3.13 13.51 -10.28
C ASP A 117 -2.63 12.20 -9.66
N LEU A 118 -1.40 11.80 -10.02
CA LEU A 118 -0.80 10.53 -9.62
C LEU A 118 0.66 10.72 -9.24
N ILE A 119 1.07 10.15 -8.11
CA ILE A 119 2.46 10.15 -7.65
C ILE A 119 2.93 8.69 -7.52
N ALA A 120 4.01 8.36 -8.22
CA ALA A 120 4.71 7.10 -8.04
C ALA A 120 5.73 7.20 -6.89
N ILE A 121 5.79 6.13 -6.11
CA ILE A 121 6.64 6.01 -4.93
C ILE A 121 7.63 4.86 -5.18
N PRO A 122 8.94 5.05 -4.99
CA PRO A 122 9.89 3.95 -5.03
C PRO A 122 9.61 2.94 -3.92
N ARG A 123 9.78 1.64 -4.21
CA ARG A 123 9.57 0.58 -3.24
C ARG A 123 10.84 -0.26 -3.08
N VAL A 124 11.27 -0.40 -1.84
CA VAL A 124 12.34 -1.33 -1.43
C VAL A 124 11.74 -2.70 -1.19
N ASN A 125 12.05 -3.66 -2.06
CA ASN A 125 11.65 -5.05 -1.89
C ASN A 125 12.80 -5.84 -1.27
N ILE A 126 12.58 -6.42 -0.10
CA ILE A 126 13.52 -7.30 0.59
C ILE A 126 12.87 -8.67 0.76
N VAL A 127 13.47 -9.70 0.19
CA VAL A 127 13.00 -11.09 0.32
C VAL A 127 14.03 -11.88 1.14
N LYS A 128 13.67 -12.16 2.40
CA LYS A 128 14.53 -12.93 3.32
C LYS A 128 14.58 -14.39 2.88
N GLY A 129 15.78 -14.97 2.90
CA GLY A 129 15.97 -16.36 2.46
C GLY A 129 16.03 -16.53 0.94
N LEU A 130 16.17 -15.43 0.18
CA LEU A 130 16.33 -15.47 -1.28
C LEU A 130 17.65 -16.18 -1.66
N GLU A 131 17.56 -17.17 -2.54
CA GLU A 131 18.69 -17.93 -3.04
C GLU A 131 19.01 -17.57 -4.49
N GLN A 132 20.25 -17.86 -4.92
CA GLN A 132 20.69 -17.57 -6.31
C GLN A 132 19.79 -18.23 -7.37
N LYS A 133 19.26 -19.42 -7.10
CA LYS A 133 18.33 -20.12 -8.00
C LYS A 133 17.04 -19.33 -8.23
N ASP A 134 16.49 -18.71 -7.15
CA ASP A 134 15.25 -17.93 -7.22
C ASP A 134 15.48 -16.65 -8.04
N ILE A 135 16.62 -15.99 -7.85
CA ILE A 135 17.02 -14.78 -8.58
C ILE A 135 17.08 -15.07 -10.10
N ILE A 136 17.70 -16.19 -10.47
CA ILE A 136 17.83 -16.60 -11.88
C ILE A 136 16.46 -16.97 -12.47
N GLU A 137 15.68 -17.78 -11.75
CA GLU A 137 14.36 -18.26 -12.18
C GLU A 137 13.40 -17.10 -12.43
N TRP A 138 13.35 -16.13 -11.48
CA TRP A 138 12.45 -14.99 -11.58
C TRP A 138 13.02 -13.79 -12.32
N ARG A 139 14.29 -13.89 -12.79
CA ARG A 139 15.00 -12.84 -13.53
C ARG A 139 15.09 -11.53 -12.75
N TRP A 140 15.27 -11.65 -11.44
CA TRP A 140 15.38 -10.49 -10.57
C TRP A 140 16.79 -9.90 -10.60
N GLN A 141 16.86 -8.59 -10.36
CA GLN A 141 18.12 -7.87 -10.17
C GLN A 141 18.21 -7.43 -8.71
N LEU A 142 19.37 -7.58 -8.12
CA LEU A 142 19.68 -7.06 -6.78
C LEU A 142 20.69 -5.93 -6.90
N ASN A 143 20.42 -4.84 -6.19
CA ASN A 143 21.42 -3.80 -6.01
C ASN A 143 22.43 -4.17 -4.89
N GLU A 144 23.40 -3.29 -4.60
CA GLU A 144 24.43 -3.51 -3.57
C GLU A 144 23.84 -3.69 -2.15
N GLN A 145 22.66 -3.13 -1.88
CA GLN A 145 21.94 -3.27 -0.62
C GLN A 145 21.11 -4.58 -0.54
N GLY A 146 21.06 -5.36 -1.61
CA GLY A 146 20.25 -6.58 -1.70
C GLY A 146 18.76 -6.32 -1.97
N TRP A 147 18.40 -5.12 -2.45
CA TRP A 147 17.02 -4.81 -2.80
C TRP A 147 16.66 -5.34 -4.18
N VAL A 148 15.50 -5.97 -4.28
CA VAL A 148 15.02 -6.60 -5.51
C VAL A 148 14.44 -5.55 -6.45
N ASN A 149 14.96 -5.47 -7.69
CA ASN A 149 14.45 -4.62 -8.78
C ASN A 149 14.32 -3.13 -8.44
N TRP A 150 15.19 -2.60 -7.59
CA TRP A 150 15.18 -1.17 -7.22
C TRP A 150 15.50 -0.23 -8.40
N PRO A 151 14.80 0.92 -8.54
CA PRO A 151 13.59 1.32 -7.80
C PRO A 151 12.34 0.67 -8.40
N ASP A 152 11.55 0.02 -7.60
CA ASP A 152 10.26 -0.56 -8.03
C ASP A 152 9.16 0.50 -7.83
N ASN A 153 9.02 1.42 -8.78
CA ASN A 153 8.08 2.55 -8.67
C ASN A 153 6.62 2.08 -8.64
N GLN A 154 5.91 2.41 -7.58
CA GLN A 154 4.54 2.02 -7.33
C GLN A 154 3.59 3.22 -7.43
N HIS A 155 2.53 3.08 -8.20
CA HIS A 155 1.44 4.05 -8.28
C HIS A 155 0.56 3.92 -7.03
N ARG A 156 0.86 4.67 -5.99
CA ARG A 156 0.22 4.51 -4.66
C ARG A 156 -0.55 5.73 -4.19
N ILE A 157 -0.19 6.93 -4.64
CA ILE A 157 -0.87 8.16 -4.23
C ILE A 157 -1.55 8.77 -5.45
N PHE A 158 -2.84 9.06 -5.33
CA PHE A 158 -3.61 9.63 -6.43
C PHE A 158 -4.78 10.48 -5.94
N ARG A 159 -5.22 11.43 -6.79
CA ARG A 159 -6.40 12.24 -6.52
C ARG A 159 -7.65 11.38 -6.43
N ASN A 160 -8.50 11.69 -5.45
CA ASN A 160 -9.77 11.00 -5.27
C ASN A 160 -10.83 11.50 -6.27
N LYS A 161 -10.55 11.33 -7.57
CA LYS A 161 -11.44 11.69 -8.66
C LYS A 161 -12.17 10.45 -9.18
N PRO A 162 -13.45 10.56 -9.63
CA PRO A 162 -14.20 9.40 -10.13
C PRO A 162 -13.57 8.67 -11.31
N GLU A 163 -12.90 9.42 -12.20
CA GLU A 163 -12.22 8.89 -13.38
C GLU A 163 -10.94 8.11 -13.06
N ILE A 164 -10.28 8.42 -11.93
CA ILE A 164 -9.06 7.72 -11.50
C ILE A 164 -9.45 6.42 -10.80
N LYS A 165 -9.11 5.30 -11.39
CA LYS A 165 -9.52 3.97 -10.91
C LYS A 165 -8.51 2.89 -11.27
N TRP A 166 -8.57 1.79 -10.54
CA TRP A 166 -7.83 0.58 -10.83
C TRP A 166 -8.50 -0.22 -11.96
N VAL A 167 -7.68 -0.82 -12.82
CA VAL A 167 -8.09 -1.75 -13.90
C VAL A 167 -7.19 -2.96 -13.91
N ASN A 168 -7.64 -4.03 -14.56
CA ASN A 168 -7.03 -5.37 -14.63
C ASN A 168 -7.18 -6.17 -13.32
N LYS A 169 -7.52 -7.44 -13.46
CA LYS A 169 -7.72 -8.35 -12.31
C LYS A 169 -6.42 -8.63 -11.54
N VAL A 170 -5.33 -8.81 -12.29
CA VAL A 170 -3.95 -8.95 -11.79
C VAL A 170 -3.05 -7.98 -12.52
N HIS A 171 -1.92 -7.64 -11.91
CA HIS A 171 -1.05 -6.57 -12.41
C HIS A 171 -1.83 -5.27 -12.62
N GLU A 172 -2.66 -4.97 -11.65
CA GLU A 172 -3.59 -3.85 -11.69
C GLU A 172 -2.86 -2.52 -11.85
N GLN A 173 -3.46 -1.65 -12.64
CA GLN A 173 -2.92 -0.33 -12.98
C GLN A 173 -3.94 0.74 -12.66
N ILE A 174 -3.46 1.93 -12.31
CA ILE A 174 -4.30 3.12 -12.15
C ILE A 174 -4.41 3.83 -13.51
N VAL A 175 -5.63 4.14 -13.91
CA VAL A 175 -5.96 4.89 -15.13
C VAL A 175 -6.82 6.11 -14.81
N GLY A 176 -6.99 7.02 -15.79
CA GLY A 176 -7.84 8.21 -15.68
C GLY A 176 -7.14 9.43 -15.10
N TRP A 177 -5.87 9.36 -14.81
CA TRP A 177 -5.03 10.49 -14.44
C TRP A 177 -4.51 11.22 -15.69
N THR A 178 -4.18 12.51 -15.55
CA THR A 178 -3.65 13.35 -16.62
C THR A 178 -2.28 13.94 -16.32
N THR A 179 -1.97 14.11 -15.04
CA THR A 179 -0.70 14.65 -14.56
C THR A 179 -0.01 13.67 -13.62
N TYR A 180 1.30 13.56 -13.72
CA TYR A 180 2.08 12.53 -13.07
C TYR A 180 3.37 13.09 -12.46
N ALA A 181 3.77 12.57 -11.31
CA ALA A 181 5.07 12.80 -10.70
C ALA A 181 5.65 11.50 -10.15
N GLU A 182 6.98 11.45 -10.05
CA GLU A 182 7.71 10.38 -9.38
C GLU A 182 8.49 10.98 -8.21
N LEU A 183 8.48 10.31 -7.07
CA LEU A 183 9.34 10.69 -5.96
C LEU A 183 10.78 10.27 -6.25
N PRO A 184 11.77 11.02 -5.74
CA PRO A 184 13.18 10.67 -5.91
C PRO A 184 13.51 9.25 -5.44
N ALA A 185 14.38 8.57 -6.18
CA ALA A 185 14.85 7.21 -5.91
C ALA A 185 16.38 7.13 -5.87
N ASP A 186 17.05 8.24 -5.54
CA ASP A 186 18.50 8.27 -5.33
C ASP A 186 18.90 7.46 -4.09
N ASP A 187 18.00 7.45 -3.10
CA ASP A 187 18.04 6.63 -1.91
C ASP A 187 16.62 6.21 -1.49
N ASP A 188 16.48 5.57 -0.33
CA ASP A 188 15.21 5.09 0.20
C ASP A 188 14.41 6.14 1.02
N SER A 189 14.81 7.40 0.99
CA SER A 189 14.18 8.46 1.80
C SER A 189 12.68 8.61 1.55
N TYR A 190 12.23 8.37 0.33
CA TYR A 190 10.83 8.45 -0.07
C TYR A 190 10.20 7.08 -0.36
N ALA A 191 10.81 6.00 0.10
CA ALA A 191 10.39 4.66 -0.28
C ALA A 191 9.28 4.08 0.61
N LEU A 192 8.53 3.14 0.02
CA LEU A 192 7.82 2.10 0.75
C LEU A 192 8.75 0.92 0.96
N TYR A 193 8.74 0.33 2.15
CA TYR A 193 9.40 -0.94 2.43
C TYR A 193 8.40 -2.08 2.33
N HIS A 194 8.78 -3.11 1.60
CA HIS A 194 8.04 -4.34 1.44
C HIS A 194 8.99 -5.51 1.75
N ILE A 195 8.87 -6.03 2.97
CA ILE A 195 9.76 -7.06 3.51
C ILE A 195 8.97 -8.34 3.70
N LYS A 196 9.38 -9.42 3.06
CA LYS A 196 8.74 -10.73 3.18
C LYS A 196 9.74 -11.88 3.16
N ASP A 197 9.26 -13.05 3.56
CA ASP A 197 10.04 -14.28 3.48
C ASP A 197 9.87 -14.96 2.12
N ILE A 198 10.86 -15.75 1.72
CA ILE A 198 10.88 -16.46 0.45
C ILE A 198 9.68 -17.40 0.26
N ASP A 199 9.23 -18.05 1.33
CA ASP A 199 8.08 -18.98 1.24
C ASP A 199 6.79 -18.23 0.93
N ARG A 200 6.58 -17.05 1.51
CA ARG A 200 5.46 -16.19 1.17
C ARG A 200 5.52 -15.72 -0.28
N GLN A 201 6.71 -15.37 -0.79
CA GLN A 201 6.90 -15.02 -2.19
C GLN A 201 6.56 -16.18 -3.12
N ARG A 202 7.00 -17.40 -2.80
CA ARG A 202 6.67 -18.60 -3.59
C ARG A 202 5.16 -18.87 -3.62
N GLN A 203 4.49 -18.75 -2.48
CA GLN A 203 3.03 -18.89 -2.40
C GLN A 203 2.30 -17.82 -3.23
N GLN A 204 2.77 -16.59 -3.20
CA GLN A 204 2.22 -15.50 -3.99
C GLN A 204 2.37 -15.75 -5.51
N ASN A 205 3.55 -16.21 -5.95
CA ASN A 205 3.79 -16.56 -7.35
C ASN A 205 2.85 -17.70 -7.81
N LEU A 206 2.66 -18.74 -6.97
CA LEU A 206 1.71 -19.81 -7.24
C LEU A 206 0.28 -19.28 -7.34
N PHE A 207 -0.14 -18.41 -6.45
CA PHE A 207 -1.48 -17.81 -6.49
C PHE A 207 -1.71 -17.04 -7.79
N TYR A 208 -0.78 -16.19 -8.20
CA TYR A 208 -0.89 -15.43 -9.45
C TYR A 208 -0.95 -16.31 -10.69
N SER A 209 -0.30 -17.47 -10.70
CA SER A 209 -0.38 -18.42 -11.82
C SER A 209 -1.76 -19.07 -11.96
N THR A 210 -2.68 -18.90 -10.99
CA THR A 210 -4.05 -19.47 -11.01
C THR A 210 -5.12 -18.47 -11.45
N ILE A 211 -4.75 -17.24 -11.74
CA ILE A 211 -5.64 -16.16 -12.16
C ILE A 211 -5.44 -15.90 -13.65
#